data_84e008fbe3ae196a7d8cedfbe96d0e63
#
_entry.id   84e008fbe3ae196a7d8cedfbe96d0e63
#
_cell.length_a   1.000
_cell.length_b   1.000
_cell.length_c   1.000
_cell.angle_alpha   90.00
_cell.angle_beta   90.00
_cell.angle_gamma   90.00
#
_symmetry.space_group_name_H-M   'P 1'
#
loop_
_entity.id
_entity.type
_entity.pdbx_description
1 polymer ?
#
loop_
_entity_poly.entity_id
_entity_poly.type
_entity_poly.pdbx_seq_one_letter_code
_entity_poly.pdbx_strand_id
1 'polypeptide(L)'
;SSDLENTMSTDRYNSPLSERYASKEMQYIFSPDMKFRTWRRLWIALAETEMELGLSENGKPVITQEQIDELKANAQDINYDVAKEREKLVRHDVMSHVYAYGQQCPKAAGIIHLGATSCYVGDNTDIIVMHEALKLVRKKLVNVIDELAKFADQYKDLPTLAFTHFQPAQPTTVGKRATLWMQEFLIDLEDLEYVMGSLKLLGSKGTTGTQASFQELFAGDQETIDKIDPMIAKKMGFGECYPVSGQTYSRKVDTRVANILAGIAASAHKMSNDIRLLQHLKEVEEPFEKNQIGSSAMAYKRNPMRSERIASLARYVMVDALNPAITSATQWFERTLDDSANKRLSIPEGF
;
A
#
# COMPACT_ATOMS: atom_id res chain seq x y z
N SER A 1 30.27 7.68 8.97
CA SER A 1 30.59 6.65 7.97
C SER A 1 29.36 5.90 7.44
N SER A 2 28.15 6.26 7.89
CA SER A 2 26.88 5.64 7.47
C SER A 2 26.27 6.23 6.20
N ASP A 3 26.77 7.37 5.74
CA ASP A 3 26.20 8.06 4.56
C ASP A 3 26.76 7.56 3.22
N LEU A 4 27.78 6.71 3.26
CA LEU A 4 28.42 6.17 2.05
C LEU A 4 27.80 4.84 1.57
N GLU A 5 26.99 4.19 2.39
CA GLU A 5 26.36 2.91 2.03
C GLU A 5 25.05 3.06 1.24
N ASN A 6 24.53 4.29 1.10
CA ASN A 6 23.26 4.58 0.42
C ASN A 6 23.44 5.09 -1.02
N THR A 7 24.65 5.09 -1.56
CA THR A 7 24.84 5.39 -2.98
C THR A 7 24.45 4.17 -3.80
N MET A 8 23.45 4.35 -4.66
CA MET A 8 23.06 3.32 -5.61
C MET A 8 24.23 2.93 -6.47
N SER A 9 24.43 1.62 -6.61
CA SER A 9 25.46 1.07 -7.47
C SER A 9 25.22 1.50 -8.92
N THR A 10 26.28 1.92 -9.64
CA THR A 10 26.21 2.35 -11.03
C THR A 10 26.30 1.21 -12.03
N ASP A 11 26.60 -0.01 -11.56
CA ASP A 11 26.78 -1.22 -12.38
C ASP A 11 25.58 -2.19 -12.29
N ARG A 12 24.45 -1.73 -11.75
CA ARG A 12 23.23 -2.51 -11.58
C ARG A 12 22.01 -1.72 -12.00
N TYR A 13 20.99 -2.45 -12.42
CA TYR A 13 19.70 -1.83 -12.70
C TYR A 13 19.09 -1.26 -11.42
N ASN A 14 18.63 -0.01 -11.49
CA ASN A 14 17.90 0.66 -10.45
C ASN A 14 16.55 1.11 -11.00
N SER A 15 15.48 0.96 -10.22
CA SER A 15 14.16 1.34 -10.67
C SER A 15 14.03 2.87 -10.80
N PRO A 16 13.58 3.38 -11.96
CA PRO A 16 13.29 4.81 -12.11
C PRO A 16 12.19 5.30 -11.15
N LEU A 17 11.30 4.43 -10.71
CA LEU A 17 10.28 4.78 -9.72
C LEU A 17 10.93 5.29 -8.43
N SER A 18 11.87 4.53 -7.88
CA SER A 18 12.55 4.91 -6.64
C SER A 18 13.47 6.12 -6.80
N GLU A 19 14.11 6.27 -7.96
CA GLU A 19 15.09 7.34 -8.20
C GLU A 19 14.43 8.67 -8.59
N ARG A 20 13.35 8.64 -9.36
CA ARG A 20 12.82 9.83 -10.04
C ARG A 20 11.37 10.15 -9.74
N TYR A 21 10.50 9.14 -9.62
CA TYR A 21 9.06 9.36 -9.72
C TYR A 21 8.30 9.18 -8.40
N ALA A 22 8.71 8.25 -7.55
CA ALA A 22 8.04 8.00 -6.29
C ALA A 22 8.43 9.02 -5.22
N SER A 23 7.45 9.48 -4.43
CA SER A 23 7.71 10.32 -3.28
C SER A 23 8.43 9.54 -2.17
N LYS A 24 9.20 10.23 -1.34
CA LYS A 24 9.86 9.62 -0.17
C LYS A 24 8.87 9.00 0.79
N GLU A 25 7.72 9.63 0.98
CA GLU A 25 6.64 9.14 1.85
C GLU A 25 6.11 7.79 1.36
N MET A 26 5.82 7.66 0.06
CA MET A 26 5.34 6.41 -0.51
C MET A 26 6.41 5.33 -0.46
N GLN A 27 7.66 5.67 -0.74
CA GLN A 27 8.78 4.73 -0.64
C GLN A 27 8.95 4.19 0.78
N TYR A 28 8.77 5.04 1.81
CA TYR A 28 8.83 4.58 3.20
C TYR A 28 7.72 3.57 3.51
N ILE A 29 6.50 3.81 3.04
CA ILE A 29 5.36 2.90 3.29
C ILE A 29 5.64 1.49 2.77
N PHE A 30 6.36 1.37 1.64
CA PHE A 30 6.75 0.09 1.06
C PHE A 30 8.19 -0.32 1.40
N SER A 31 8.81 0.32 2.38
CA SER A 31 10.18 0.02 2.79
C SER A 31 10.27 -1.24 3.66
N PRO A 32 11.46 -1.86 3.74
CA PRO A 32 11.72 -2.92 4.70
C PRO A 32 11.43 -2.49 6.15
N ASP A 33 11.77 -1.25 6.53
CA ASP A 33 11.51 -0.76 7.88
C ASP A 33 10.02 -0.79 8.23
N MET A 34 9.17 -0.27 7.35
CA MET A 34 7.71 -0.31 7.55
C MET A 34 7.22 -1.75 7.64
N LYS A 35 7.69 -2.62 6.76
CA LYS A 35 7.29 -4.04 6.72
C LYS A 35 7.65 -4.76 8.01
N PHE A 36 8.90 -4.71 8.43
CA PHE A 36 9.38 -5.51 9.55
C PHE A 36 8.99 -4.92 10.91
N ARG A 37 8.86 -3.60 11.03
CA ARG A 37 8.28 -2.98 12.22
C ARG A 37 6.81 -3.35 12.37
N THR A 38 6.07 -3.45 11.28
CA THR A 38 4.67 -3.90 11.29
C THR A 38 4.59 -5.38 11.70
N TRP A 39 5.49 -6.24 11.24
CA TRP A 39 5.57 -7.62 11.70
C TRP A 39 5.73 -7.69 13.22
N ARG A 40 6.63 -6.89 13.79
CA ARG A 40 6.83 -6.86 15.25
C ARG A 40 5.60 -6.38 15.99
N ARG A 41 4.91 -5.37 15.48
CA ARG A 41 3.64 -4.91 16.05
C ARG A 41 2.58 -6.00 16.03
N LEU A 42 2.50 -6.78 14.95
CA LEU A 42 1.58 -7.90 14.83
C LEU A 42 1.92 -9.03 15.81
N TRP A 43 3.19 -9.34 16.02
CA TRP A 43 3.60 -10.32 17.02
C TRP A 43 3.29 -9.84 18.43
N ILE A 44 3.46 -8.57 18.72
CA ILE A 44 3.06 -7.99 20.02
C ILE A 44 1.54 -8.10 20.21
N ALA A 45 0.77 -7.75 19.20
CA ALA A 45 -0.70 -7.84 19.24
C ALA A 45 -1.16 -9.29 19.48
N LEU A 46 -0.53 -10.26 18.82
CA LEU A 46 -0.81 -11.68 19.00
C LEU A 46 -0.49 -12.14 20.43
N ALA A 47 0.71 -11.83 20.91
CA ALA A 47 1.14 -12.21 22.25
C ALA A 47 0.26 -11.56 23.33
N GLU A 48 -0.06 -10.27 23.22
CA GLU A 48 -0.97 -9.59 24.13
C GLU A 48 -2.35 -10.24 24.13
N THR A 49 -2.87 -10.58 22.97
CA THR A 49 -4.17 -11.24 22.82
C THR A 49 -4.18 -12.61 23.50
N GLU A 50 -3.15 -13.40 23.26
CA GLU A 50 -3.01 -14.72 23.89
C GLU A 50 -2.91 -14.62 25.42
N MET A 51 -2.16 -13.64 25.92
CA MET A 51 -2.05 -13.38 27.36
C MET A 51 -3.39 -12.96 27.96
N GLU A 52 -4.05 -11.99 27.35
CA GLU A 52 -5.35 -11.47 27.83
C GLU A 52 -6.45 -12.54 27.81
N LEU A 53 -6.39 -13.49 26.88
CA LEU A 53 -7.30 -14.62 26.80
C LEU A 53 -6.92 -15.77 27.76
N GLY A 54 -5.86 -15.60 28.53
CA GLY A 54 -5.50 -16.53 29.55
C GLY A 54 -4.82 -17.81 29.08
N LEU A 55 -4.08 -17.75 27.95
CA LEU A 55 -3.33 -18.90 27.48
C LEU A 55 -2.42 -19.45 28.61
N SER A 56 -2.63 -20.69 28.98
CA SER A 56 -1.92 -21.31 30.08
C SER A 56 -1.51 -22.74 29.76
N GLU A 57 -0.46 -23.19 30.43
CA GLU A 57 0.04 -24.58 30.38
C GLU A 57 0.28 -25.05 31.80
N ASN A 58 -0.29 -26.19 32.15
CA ASN A 58 -0.21 -26.76 33.51
C ASN A 58 -0.64 -25.73 34.59
N GLY A 59 -1.66 -24.92 34.29
CA GLY A 59 -2.20 -23.94 35.23
C GLY A 59 -1.36 -22.68 35.40
N LYS A 60 -0.30 -22.50 34.60
CA LYS A 60 0.55 -21.31 34.62
C LYS A 60 0.40 -20.53 33.33
N PRO A 61 0.41 -19.18 33.39
CA PRO A 61 0.41 -18.35 32.18
C PRO A 61 1.61 -18.67 31.29
N VAL A 62 1.36 -18.83 29.99
CA VAL A 62 2.41 -19.03 28.97
C VAL A 62 3.12 -17.72 28.67
N ILE A 63 2.37 -16.62 28.68
CA ILE A 63 2.88 -15.29 28.33
C ILE A 63 2.74 -14.37 29.54
N THR A 64 3.82 -13.67 29.86
CA THR A 64 3.88 -12.73 30.98
C THR A 64 3.97 -11.29 30.49
N GLN A 65 3.59 -10.34 31.35
CA GLN A 65 3.72 -8.92 31.05
C GLN A 65 5.19 -8.50 30.81
N GLU A 66 6.12 -9.12 31.51
CA GLU A 66 7.55 -8.88 31.31
C GLU A 66 8.00 -9.23 29.91
N GLN A 67 7.52 -10.33 29.34
CA GLN A 67 7.79 -10.72 27.96
C GLN A 67 7.20 -9.72 26.97
N ILE A 68 5.97 -9.27 27.20
CA ILE A 68 5.33 -8.25 26.36
C ILE A 68 6.12 -6.93 26.39
N ASP A 69 6.54 -6.49 27.59
CA ASP A 69 7.31 -5.25 27.74
C ASP A 69 8.65 -5.33 27.01
N GLU A 70 9.31 -6.48 27.05
CA GLU A 70 10.55 -6.73 26.31
C GLU A 70 10.33 -6.64 24.78
N LEU A 71 9.27 -7.24 24.28
CA LEU A 71 8.92 -7.15 22.86
C LEU A 71 8.66 -5.70 22.45
N LYS A 72 7.91 -4.93 23.24
CA LYS A 72 7.61 -3.52 22.96
C LYS A 72 8.87 -2.66 22.96
N ALA A 73 9.80 -2.90 23.86
CA ALA A 73 11.06 -2.17 23.96
C ALA A 73 11.95 -2.35 22.71
N ASN A 74 11.82 -3.44 22.01
CA ASN A 74 12.62 -3.77 20.82
C ASN A 74 11.83 -3.79 19.50
N ALA A 75 10.65 -3.17 19.47
CA ALA A 75 9.76 -3.23 18.31
C ALA A 75 10.28 -2.47 17.09
N GLN A 76 11.10 -1.43 17.28
CA GLN A 76 11.51 -0.51 16.21
C GLN A 76 12.92 -0.80 15.69
N ASP A 77 13.75 -1.49 16.45
CA ASP A 77 15.18 -1.68 16.13
C ASP A 77 15.41 -3.05 15.48
N ILE A 78 15.26 -3.09 14.16
CA ILE A 78 15.41 -4.32 13.38
C ILE A 78 16.89 -4.61 13.15
N ASN A 79 17.36 -5.77 13.61
CA ASN A 79 18.71 -6.25 13.29
C ASN A 79 18.70 -7.01 11.97
N TYR A 80 18.88 -6.28 10.88
CA TYR A 80 18.88 -6.84 9.52
C TYR A 80 20.01 -7.83 9.26
N ASP A 81 21.18 -7.60 9.84
CA ASP A 81 22.32 -8.47 9.63
C ASP A 81 22.08 -9.86 10.20
N VAL A 82 21.54 -9.93 11.42
CA VAL A 82 21.17 -11.22 12.06
C VAL A 82 20.08 -11.93 11.25
N ALA A 83 19.06 -11.19 10.81
CA ALA A 83 17.97 -11.75 10.01
C ALA A 83 18.48 -12.32 8.68
N LYS A 84 19.33 -11.59 7.97
CA LYS A 84 19.90 -12.01 6.69
C LYS A 84 20.80 -13.24 6.83
N GLU A 85 21.67 -13.26 7.83
CA GLU A 85 22.52 -14.40 8.11
C GLU A 85 21.68 -15.66 8.45
N ARG A 86 20.63 -15.49 9.23
CA ARG A 86 19.72 -16.60 9.56
C ARG A 86 18.98 -17.11 8.35
N GLU A 87 18.52 -16.21 7.47
CA GLU A 87 17.81 -16.58 6.25
C GLU A 87 18.66 -17.42 5.29
N LYS A 88 19.95 -17.13 5.22
CA LYS A 88 20.90 -17.95 4.44
C LYS A 88 20.94 -19.40 4.94
N LEU A 89 20.77 -19.62 6.25
CA LEU A 89 20.80 -20.94 6.86
C LEU A 89 19.48 -21.67 6.72
N VAL A 90 18.35 -21.01 7.06
CA VAL A 90 17.04 -21.66 7.17
C VAL A 90 16.16 -21.44 5.95
N ARG A 91 16.50 -20.52 5.07
CA ARG A 91 15.77 -20.18 3.83
C ARG A 91 14.29 -19.87 4.08
N HIS A 92 14.00 -19.15 5.16
CA HIS A 92 12.65 -18.78 5.56
C HIS A 92 12.70 -17.38 6.19
N ASP A 93 12.10 -16.39 5.53
CA ASP A 93 12.18 -14.99 5.94
C ASP A 93 11.48 -14.70 7.27
N VAL A 94 10.26 -15.20 7.46
CA VAL A 94 9.50 -14.98 8.69
C VAL A 94 10.22 -15.58 9.90
N MET A 95 10.67 -16.84 9.80
CA MET A 95 11.38 -17.48 10.90
C MET A 95 12.76 -16.86 11.17
N SER A 96 13.38 -16.27 10.14
CA SER A 96 14.63 -15.52 10.32
C SER A 96 14.41 -14.24 11.14
N HIS A 97 13.28 -13.56 10.93
CA HIS A 97 12.91 -12.40 11.72
C HIS A 97 12.40 -12.76 13.13
N VAL A 98 11.75 -13.90 13.31
CA VAL A 98 11.45 -14.44 14.64
C VAL A 98 12.74 -14.65 15.42
N TYR A 99 13.73 -15.27 14.78
CA TYR A 99 15.04 -15.49 15.38
C TYR A 99 15.73 -14.18 15.75
N ALA A 100 15.80 -13.23 14.83
CA ALA A 100 16.44 -11.92 15.07
C ALA A 100 15.75 -11.17 16.22
N TYR A 101 14.43 -11.19 16.26
CA TYR A 101 13.66 -10.59 17.35
C TYR A 101 13.93 -11.28 18.68
N GLY A 102 13.96 -12.62 18.68
CA GLY A 102 14.27 -13.43 19.86
C GLY A 102 15.67 -13.19 20.41
N GLN A 103 16.65 -12.90 19.57
CA GLN A 103 18.01 -12.54 20.02
C GLN A 103 18.02 -11.24 20.81
N GLN A 104 17.16 -10.29 20.46
CA GLN A 104 17.00 -9.04 21.21
C GLN A 104 16.09 -9.19 22.43
N CYS A 105 15.22 -10.21 22.43
CA CYS A 105 14.22 -10.46 23.45
C CYS A 105 14.35 -11.86 24.02
N PRO A 106 15.42 -12.16 24.80
CA PRO A 106 15.68 -13.51 25.27
C PRO A 106 14.58 -14.08 26.16
N LYS A 107 13.87 -13.25 26.92
CA LYS A 107 12.74 -13.70 27.77
C LYS A 107 11.52 -14.06 26.94
N ALA A 108 11.27 -13.36 25.85
CA ALA A 108 10.09 -13.54 25.01
C ALA A 108 10.36 -14.46 23.81
N ALA A 109 11.59 -14.88 23.55
CA ALA A 109 11.98 -15.61 22.34
C ALA A 109 11.08 -16.83 22.05
N GLY A 110 10.64 -17.54 23.07
CA GLY A 110 9.83 -18.74 22.92
C GLY A 110 8.35 -18.49 22.66
N ILE A 111 7.87 -17.27 22.79
CA ILE A 111 6.43 -16.95 22.62
C ILE A 111 6.14 -16.06 21.42
N ILE A 112 7.16 -15.72 20.65
CA ILE A 112 6.96 -14.97 19.41
C ILE A 112 6.33 -15.90 18.37
N HIS A 113 5.29 -15.43 17.67
CA HIS A 113 4.64 -16.17 16.59
C HIS A 113 3.89 -17.44 17.04
N LEU A 114 3.49 -17.51 18.31
CA LEU A 114 2.87 -18.70 18.88
C LEU A 114 1.49 -18.95 18.27
N GLY A 115 1.30 -20.13 17.68
CA GLY A 115 0.05 -20.52 17.02
C GLY A 115 -0.18 -19.91 15.64
N ALA A 116 0.72 -19.05 15.15
CA ALA A 116 0.57 -18.37 13.87
C ALA A 116 1.34 -19.06 12.73
N THR A 117 0.93 -18.76 11.51
CA THR A 117 1.67 -19.11 10.29
C THR A 117 2.29 -17.86 9.68
N SER A 118 3.15 -18.02 8.67
CA SER A 118 3.84 -16.91 8.00
C SER A 118 2.89 -15.85 7.46
N CYS A 119 1.72 -16.25 6.96
CA CYS A 119 0.73 -15.32 6.43
C CYS A 119 0.11 -14.42 7.50
N TYR A 120 0.21 -14.77 8.78
CA TYR A 120 -0.22 -13.87 9.84
C TYR A 120 0.50 -12.52 9.75
N VAL A 121 1.82 -12.50 9.68
CA VAL A 121 2.56 -11.25 9.55
C VAL A 121 2.56 -10.75 8.10
N GLY A 122 2.70 -11.63 7.11
CA GLY A 122 2.78 -11.25 5.71
C GLY A 122 1.50 -10.60 5.21
N ASP A 123 0.38 -11.28 5.34
CA ASP A 123 -0.90 -10.81 4.80
C ASP A 123 -1.47 -9.62 5.58
N ASN A 124 -1.43 -9.68 6.91
CA ASN A 124 -1.90 -8.55 7.70
C ASN A 124 -1.07 -7.29 7.44
N THR A 125 0.24 -7.44 7.28
CA THR A 125 1.11 -6.31 6.91
C THR A 125 0.74 -5.75 5.54
N ASP A 126 0.45 -6.60 4.56
CA ASP A 126 0.05 -6.14 3.23
C ASP A 126 -1.22 -5.29 3.27
N ILE A 127 -2.22 -5.69 4.06
CA ILE A 127 -3.43 -4.89 4.25
C ILE A 127 -3.11 -3.55 4.94
N ILE A 128 -2.31 -3.57 6.00
CA ILE A 128 -1.95 -2.36 6.75
C ILE A 128 -1.19 -1.38 5.85
N VAL A 129 -0.23 -1.88 5.09
CA VAL A 129 0.58 -1.07 4.17
C VAL A 129 -0.29 -0.50 3.04
N MET A 130 -1.15 -1.30 2.42
CA MET A 130 -2.08 -0.80 1.40
C MET A 130 -3.01 0.27 1.97
N HIS A 131 -3.50 0.10 3.18
CA HIS A 131 -4.35 1.10 3.84
C HIS A 131 -3.60 2.42 4.05
N GLU A 132 -2.37 2.38 4.54
CA GLU A 132 -1.53 3.57 4.70
C GLU A 132 -1.22 4.23 3.35
N ALA A 133 -0.94 3.44 2.33
CA ALA A 133 -0.70 3.95 0.98
C ALA A 133 -1.96 4.62 0.38
N LEU A 134 -3.13 4.02 0.58
CA LEU A 134 -4.40 4.61 0.15
C LEU A 134 -4.70 5.92 0.89
N LYS A 135 -4.36 6.03 2.18
CA LYS A 135 -4.49 7.29 2.92
C LYS A 135 -3.65 8.40 2.28
N LEU A 136 -2.42 8.08 1.86
CA LEU A 136 -1.56 9.05 1.18
C LEU A 136 -2.11 9.43 -0.20
N VAL A 137 -2.58 8.47 -0.97
CA VAL A 137 -3.24 8.72 -2.26
C VAL A 137 -4.48 9.60 -2.07
N ARG A 138 -5.30 9.31 -1.06
CA ARG A 138 -6.48 10.12 -0.73
C ARG A 138 -6.11 11.57 -0.44
N LYS A 139 -5.09 11.77 0.36
CA LYS A 139 -4.60 13.14 0.67
C LYS A 139 -4.21 13.90 -0.59
N LYS A 140 -3.45 13.26 -1.48
CA LYS A 140 -3.03 13.87 -2.76
C LYS A 140 -4.22 14.13 -3.68
N LEU A 141 -5.15 13.19 -3.76
CA LEU A 141 -6.36 13.32 -4.59
C LEU A 141 -7.25 14.48 -4.09
N VAL A 142 -7.45 14.61 -2.79
CA VAL A 142 -8.18 15.72 -2.19
C VAL A 142 -7.51 17.06 -2.51
N ASN A 143 -6.17 17.11 -2.44
CA ASN A 143 -5.43 18.32 -2.80
C ASN A 143 -5.63 18.71 -4.27
N VAL A 144 -5.60 17.73 -5.19
CA VAL A 144 -5.87 17.97 -6.61
C VAL A 144 -7.27 18.52 -6.83
N ILE A 145 -8.27 17.92 -6.18
CA ILE A 145 -9.66 18.38 -6.26
C ILE A 145 -9.78 19.80 -5.73
N ASP A 146 -9.15 20.12 -4.60
CA ASP A 146 -9.17 21.45 -4.01
C ASP A 146 -8.54 22.49 -4.95
N GLU A 147 -7.39 22.19 -5.54
CA GLU A 147 -6.74 23.08 -6.49
C GLU A 147 -7.57 23.28 -7.78
N LEU A 148 -8.20 22.22 -8.27
CA LEU A 148 -9.12 22.32 -9.41
C LEU A 148 -10.35 23.16 -9.07
N ALA A 149 -10.88 23.03 -7.87
CA ALA A 149 -12.01 23.86 -7.41
C ALA A 149 -11.64 25.34 -7.40
N LYS A 150 -10.46 25.68 -6.89
CA LYS A 150 -9.95 27.07 -6.88
C LYS A 150 -9.77 27.60 -8.32
N PHE A 151 -9.17 26.80 -9.19
CA PHE A 151 -8.98 27.15 -10.60
C PHE A 151 -10.33 27.34 -11.31
N ALA A 152 -11.27 26.43 -11.11
CA ALA A 152 -12.60 26.52 -11.70
C ALA A 152 -13.35 27.78 -11.25
N ASP A 153 -13.27 28.12 -9.97
CA ASP A 153 -13.90 29.34 -9.43
C ASP A 153 -13.26 30.60 -9.99
N GLN A 154 -11.92 30.63 -10.08
CA GLN A 154 -11.18 31.76 -10.62
C GLN A 154 -11.53 32.05 -12.09
N TYR A 155 -11.75 31.03 -12.91
CA TYR A 155 -11.97 31.16 -14.35
C TYR A 155 -13.37 30.77 -14.79
N LYS A 156 -14.34 30.79 -13.89
CA LYS A 156 -15.74 30.45 -14.18
C LYS A 156 -16.40 31.39 -15.20
N ASP A 157 -15.92 32.62 -15.28
CA ASP A 157 -16.47 33.65 -16.18
C ASP A 157 -15.59 33.88 -17.41
N LEU A 158 -14.48 33.15 -17.56
CA LEU A 158 -13.60 33.31 -18.72
C LEU A 158 -14.11 32.49 -19.90
N PRO A 159 -14.66 33.17 -20.96
CA PRO A 159 -15.17 32.45 -22.12
C PRO A 159 -14.06 31.72 -22.87
N THR A 160 -14.40 30.56 -23.41
CA THR A 160 -13.53 29.81 -24.32
C THR A 160 -14.40 29.00 -25.29
N LEU A 161 -13.80 28.58 -26.38
CA LEU A 161 -14.47 27.76 -27.37
C LEU A 161 -14.46 26.27 -26.90
N ALA A 162 -15.62 25.65 -26.87
CA ALA A 162 -15.71 24.24 -26.65
C ALA A 162 -15.48 23.43 -27.93
N PHE A 163 -15.03 22.19 -27.80
CA PHE A 163 -14.79 21.29 -28.92
C PHE A 163 -15.57 20.01 -28.73
N THR A 164 -16.22 19.55 -29.80
CA THR A 164 -16.75 18.21 -29.92
C THR A 164 -16.16 17.58 -31.17
N HIS A 165 -15.78 16.32 -31.15
CA HIS A 165 -15.03 15.67 -32.24
C HIS A 165 -13.76 16.44 -32.60
N PHE A 166 -13.23 17.17 -31.63
CA PHE A 166 -12.12 18.12 -31.80
C PHE A 166 -12.40 19.20 -32.88
N GLN A 167 -13.67 19.50 -33.09
CA GLN A 167 -14.13 20.57 -33.97
C GLN A 167 -14.75 21.69 -33.14
N PRO A 168 -14.63 22.96 -33.59
CA PRO A 168 -15.27 24.08 -32.91
C PRO A 168 -16.77 23.82 -32.70
N ALA A 169 -17.21 24.05 -31.50
CA ALA A 169 -18.62 23.93 -31.13
C ALA A 169 -19.12 25.23 -30.49
N GLN A 170 -19.91 25.11 -29.43
CA GLN A 170 -20.45 26.26 -28.73
C GLN A 170 -19.47 26.84 -27.72
N PRO A 171 -19.60 28.14 -27.32
CA PRO A 171 -18.81 28.69 -26.24
C PRO A 171 -19.09 28.00 -24.88
N THR A 172 -18.06 27.95 -24.06
CA THR A 172 -18.11 27.51 -22.67
C THR A 172 -17.23 28.46 -21.85
N THR A 173 -16.84 28.03 -20.63
CA THR A 173 -15.86 28.76 -19.84
C THR A 173 -14.70 27.85 -19.47
N VAL A 174 -13.54 28.45 -19.20
CA VAL A 174 -12.34 27.73 -18.75
C VAL A 174 -12.62 27.02 -17.43
N GLY A 175 -13.26 27.71 -16.49
CA GLY A 175 -13.64 27.10 -15.19
C GLY A 175 -14.61 25.94 -15.33
N LYS A 176 -15.60 26.05 -16.22
CA LYS A 176 -16.55 24.95 -16.46
C LYS A 176 -15.82 23.72 -17.03
N ARG A 177 -14.89 23.92 -17.95
CA ARG A 177 -14.08 22.81 -18.49
C ARG A 177 -13.30 22.10 -17.37
N ALA A 178 -12.71 22.84 -16.45
CA ALA A 178 -11.99 22.27 -15.32
C ALA A 178 -12.88 21.42 -14.40
N THR A 179 -14.17 21.75 -14.30
CA THR A 179 -15.10 20.94 -13.51
C THR A 179 -15.34 19.54 -14.08
N LEU A 180 -15.10 19.35 -15.38
CA LEU A 180 -15.16 18.01 -15.99
C LEU A 180 -14.06 17.11 -15.43
N TRP A 181 -12.84 17.63 -15.30
CA TRP A 181 -11.74 16.89 -14.68
C TRP A 181 -12.00 16.66 -13.19
N MET A 182 -12.47 17.67 -12.50
CA MET A 182 -12.78 17.61 -11.08
C MET A 182 -13.86 16.57 -10.77
N GLN A 183 -14.90 16.48 -11.59
CA GLN A 183 -15.97 15.49 -11.44
C GLN A 183 -15.43 14.06 -11.49
N GLU A 184 -14.51 13.77 -12.40
CA GLU A 184 -13.91 12.45 -12.52
C GLU A 184 -13.10 12.09 -11.27
N PHE A 185 -12.32 13.03 -10.75
CA PHE A 185 -11.58 12.80 -9.48
C PHE A 185 -12.50 12.67 -8.28
N LEU A 186 -13.66 13.33 -8.26
CA LEU A 186 -14.66 13.16 -7.21
C LEU A 186 -15.27 11.75 -7.24
N ILE A 187 -15.52 11.21 -8.41
CA ILE A 187 -15.96 9.82 -8.58
C ILE A 187 -14.88 8.87 -8.03
N ASP A 188 -13.62 9.11 -8.38
CA ASP A 188 -12.50 8.32 -7.87
C ASP A 188 -12.38 8.41 -6.35
N LEU A 189 -12.59 9.57 -5.76
CA LEU A 189 -12.54 9.76 -4.31
C LEU A 189 -13.64 8.95 -3.60
N GLU A 190 -14.84 8.95 -4.14
CA GLU A 190 -15.95 8.14 -3.60
C GLU A 190 -15.57 6.66 -3.59
N ASP A 191 -15.06 6.14 -4.70
CA ASP A 191 -14.64 4.75 -4.82
C ASP A 191 -13.47 4.43 -3.88
N LEU A 192 -12.50 5.33 -3.79
CA LEU A 192 -11.35 5.18 -2.90
C LEU A 192 -11.79 5.08 -1.44
N GLU A 193 -12.64 5.98 -0.98
CA GLU A 193 -13.14 5.98 0.40
C GLU A 193 -13.93 4.71 0.73
N TYR A 194 -14.72 4.22 -0.21
CA TYR A 194 -15.43 2.96 -0.04
C TYR A 194 -14.46 1.77 0.14
N VAL A 195 -13.45 1.68 -0.72
CA VAL A 195 -12.47 0.58 -0.62
C VAL A 195 -11.65 0.67 0.65
N MET A 196 -11.18 1.87 1.02
CA MET A 196 -10.45 2.06 2.29
C MET A 196 -11.28 1.60 3.48
N GLY A 197 -12.55 1.99 3.55
CA GLY A 197 -13.46 1.60 4.63
C GLY A 197 -13.81 0.12 4.64
N SER A 198 -13.63 -0.59 3.52
CA SER A 198 -13.93 -2.01 3.40
C SER A 198 -12.77 -2.93 3.77
N LEU A 199 -11.56 -2.39 3.90
CA LEU A 199 -10.38 -3.21 4.21
C LEU A 199 -10.48 -3.79 5.62
N LYS A 200 -10.23 -5.11 5.70
CA LYS A 200 -10.20 -5.88 6.94
C LYS A 200 -8.87 -6.60 7.05
N LEU A 201 -8.46 -6.95 8.25
CA LEU A 201 -7.29 -7.79 8.43
C LEU A 201 -7.64 -9.25 8.13
N LEU A 202 -6.61 -10.05 7.85
CA LEU A 202 -6.73 -11.50 7.80
C LEU A 202 -7.03 -12.05 9.19
N GLY A 203 -6.39 -11.51 10.21
CA GLY A 203 -6.32 -12.11 11.53
C GLY A 203 -5.31 -13.25 11.58
N SER A 204 -5.47 -14.14 12.54
CA SER A 204 -4.63 -15.33 12.67
C SER A 204 -5.48 -16.58 12.37
N LYS A 205 -5.53 -16.93 11.08
CA LYS A 205 -6.40 -18.01 10.57
C LYS A 205 -5.75 -19.39 10.54
N GLY A 206 -4.42 -19.42 10.47
CA GLY A 206 -3.67 -20.67 10.38
C GLY A 206 -3.49 -21.18 8.95
N THR A 207 -2.98 -22.39 8.84
CA THR A 207 -2.53 -22.98 7.57
C THR A 207 -3.65 -23.10 6.52
N THR A 208 -4.86 -23.40 6.96
CA THR A 208 -5.99 -23.63 6.05
C THR A 208 -7.21 -22.73 6.33
N GLY A 209 -7.05 -21.78 7.24
CA GLY A 209 -8.13 -20.87 7.61
C GLY A 209 -9.05 -21.38 8.69
N THR A 210 -8.71 -22.50 9.33
CA THR A 210 -9.54 -23.17 10.34
C THR A 210 -9.17 -22.87 11.78
N GLN A 211 -8.08 -22.14 12.00
CA GLN A 211 -7.53 -21.86 13.34
C GLN A 211 -7.18 -23.11 14.15
N ALA A 212 -6.80 -24.19 13.47
CA ALA A 212 -6.51 -25.49 14.10
C ALA A 212 -5.42 -25.39 15.18
N SER A 213 -4.40 -24.56 14.99
CA SER A 213 -3.34 -24.36 16.00
C SER A 213 -3.89 -23.78 17.29
N PHE A 214 -4.87 -22.89 17.23
CA PHE A 214 -5.50 -22.31 18.41
C PHE A 214 -6.45 -23.28 19.08
N GLN A 215 -7.07 -24.17 18.33
CA GLN A 215 -7.85 -25.28 18.91
C GLN A 215 -6.99 -26.11 19.84
N GLU A 216 -5.75 -26.39 19.44
CA GLU A 216 -4.79 -27.10 20.26
C GLU A 216 -4.32 -26.27 21.46
N LEU A 217 -3.91 -25.02 21.23
CA LEU A 217 -3.39 -24.12 22.27
C LEU A 217 -4.40 -23.81 23.36
N PHE A 218 -5.67 -23.62 23.02
CA PHE A 218 -6.75 -23.27 23.93
C PHE A 218 -7.65 -24.47 24.29
N ALA A 219 -7.16 -25.69 24.08
CA ALA A 219 -7.85 -26.92 24.44
C ALA A 219 -9.31 -27.01 23.96
N GLY A 220 -9.56 -26.54 22.74
CA GLY A 220 -10.86 -26.60 22.10
C GLY A 220 -11.87 -25.57 22.56
N ASP A 221 -11.47 -24.59 23.36
CA ASP A 221 -12.35 -23.50 23.83
C ASP A 221 -12.67 -22.53 22.67
N GLN A 222 -13.69 -22.85 21.90
CA GLN A 222 -14.10 -22.10 20.72
C GLN A 222 -14.53 -20.67 21.05
N GLU A 223 -15.19 -20.46 22.17
CA GLU A 223 -15.61 -19.13 22.60
C GLU A 223 -14.41 -18.18 22.78
N THR A 224 -13.35 -18.67 23.39
CA THR A 224 -12.08 -17.94 23.55
C THR A 224 -11.40 -17.72 22.19
N ILE A 225 -11.33 -18.74 21.35
CA ILE A 225 -10.69 -18.69 20.03
C ILE A 225 -11.38 -17.65 19.13
N ASP A 226 -12.70 -17.55 19.19
CA ASP A 226 -13.47 -16.59 18.41
C ASP A 226 -13.15 -15.12 18.76
N LYS A 227 -12.56 -14.86 19.90
CA LYS A 227 -12.15 -13.50 20.33
C LYS A 227 -10.79 -13.08 19.79
N ILE A 228 -9.98 -13.99 19.28
CA ILE A 228 -8.60 -13.72 18.86
C ILE A 228 -8.56 -12.65 17.76
N ASP A 229 -9.23 -12.90 16.65
CA ASP A 229 -9.21 -12.00 15.50
C ASP A 229 -9.78 -10.61 15.79
N PRO A 230 -10.95 -10.48 16.45
CA PRO A 230 -11.44 -9.16 16.83
C PRO A 230 -10.49 -8.36 17.71
N MET A 231 -9.81 -9.02 18.64
CA MET A 231 -8.84 -8.36 19.53
C MET A 231 -7.59 -7.91 18.78
N ILE A 232 -7.07 -8.75 17.88
CA ILE A 232 -5.94 -8.37 17.01
C ILE A 232 -6.32 -7.19 16.11
N ALA A 233 -7.48 -7.23 15.47
CA ALA A 233 -7.95 -6.14 14.62
C ALA A 233 -7.98 -4.81 15.38
N LYS A 234 -8.58 -4.80 16.56
CA LYS A 234 -8.66 -3.60 17.40
C LYS A 234 -7.28 -3.07 17.79
N LYS A 235 -6.36 -3.94 18.18
CA LYS A 235 -4.99 -3.56 18.56
C LYS A 235 -4.22 -2.95 17.39
N MET A 236 -4.53 -3.37 16.16
CA MET A 236 -3.90 -2.86 14.95
C MET A 236 -4.66 -1.68 14.31
N GLY A 237 -5.74 -1.21 14.92
CA GLY A 237 -6.50 -0.07 14.46
C GLY A 237 -7.50 -0.36 13.34
N PHE A 238 -7.94 -1.61 13.22
CA PHE A 238 -8.98 -2.05 12.25
C PHE A 238 -10.26 -2.44 12.96
N GLY A 239 -11.39 -2.31 12.25
CA GLY A 239 -12.69 -2.65 12.81
C GLY A 239 -12.89 -4.14 12.99
N GLU A 240 -12.44 -4.94 12.03
CA GLU A 240 -12.65 -6.38 12.03
C GLU A 240 -11.64 -7.11 11.13
N CYS A 241 -11.62 -8.44 11.26
CA CYS A 241 -10.94 -9.33 10.33
C CYS A 241 -11.96 -9.96 9.38
N TYR A 242 -11.49 -10.47 8.25
CA TYR A 242 -12.34 -11.27 7.37
C TYR A 242 -12.85 -12.51 8.12
N PRO A 243 -14.16 -12.78 8.08
CA PRO A 243 -14.71 -13.91 8.85
C PRO A 243 -14.32 -15.27 8.26
N VAL A 244 -14.05 -15.33 6.97
CA VAL A 244 -13.71 -16.56 6.25
C VAL A 244 -12.49 -16.30 5.36
N SER A 245 -11.55 -17.22 5.42
CA SER A 245 -10.37 -17.21 4.55
C SER A 245 -9.79 -18.61 4.41
N GLY A 246 -8.87 -18.78 3.45
CA GLY A 246 -7.91 -19.89 3.49
C GLY A 246 -6.72 -19.51 4.38
N GLN A 247 -5.52 -19.85 3.94
CA GLN A 247 -4.30 -19.41 4.62
C GLN A 247 -4.08 -17.89 4.44
N THR A 248 -4.57 -17.33 3.35
CA THR A 248 -4.43 -15.92 2.98
C THR A 248 -5.80 -15.24 2.96
N TYR A 249 -5.81 -13.89 3.02
CA TYR A 249 -7.01 -13.17 2.60
C TYR A 249 -7.22 -13.37 1.09
N SER A 250 -8.46 -13.22 0.63
CA SER A 250 -8.76 -13.32 -0.81
C SER A 250 -7.95 -12.31 -1.60
N ARG A 251 -7.21 -12.75 -2.59
CA ARG A 251 -6.46 -11.86 -3.50
C ARG A 251 -7.34 -10.93 -4.33
N LYS A 252 -8.65 -11.15 -4.28
CA LYS A 252 -9.65 -10.20 -4.79
C LYS A 252 -9.52 -8.82 -4.16
N VAL A 253 -9.08 -8.75 -2.91
CA VAL A 253 -8.84 -7.49 -2.20
C VAL A 253 -7.76 -6.66 -2.91
N ASP A 254 -6.68 -7.28 -3.33
CA ASP A 254 -5.61 -6.61 -4.07
C ASP A 254 -6.12 -6.06 -5.40
N THR A 255 -6.97 -6.82 -6.09
CA THR A 255 -7.64 -6.39 -7.33
C THR A 255 -8.48 -5.14 -7.09
N ARG A 256 -9.27 -5.11 -6.01
CA ARG A 256 -10.08 -3.92 -5.66
C ARG A 256 -9.22 -2.69 -5.44
N VAL A 257 -8.11 -2.83 -4.73
CA VAL A 257 -7.17 -1.73 -4.50
C VAL A 257 -6.53 -1.27 -5.81
N ALA A 258 -6.04 -2.19 -6.62
CA ALA A 258 -5.42 -1.87 -7.91
C ALA A 258 -6.40 -1.18 -8.87
N ASN A 259 -7.67 -1.56 -8.86
CA ASN A 259 -8.70 -0.95 -9.70
C ASN A 259 -8.96 0.51 -9.30
N ILE A 260 -8.89 0.85 -8.02
CA ILE A 260 -8.97 2.25 -7.58
C ILE A 260 -7.81 3.07 -8.14
N LEU A 261 -6.60 2.55 -8.06
CA LEU A 261 -5.42 3.22 -8.61
C LEU A 261 -5.54 3.40 -10.13
N ALA A 262 -6.01 2.37 -10.83
CA ALA A 262 -6.25 2.44 -12.27
C ALA A 262 -7.32 3.49 -12.64
N GLY A 263 -8.37 3.61 -11.85
CA GLY A 263 -9.41 4.61 -12.03
C GLY A 263 -8.85 6.03 -11.91
N ILE A 264 -8.09 6.30 -10.85
CA ILE A 264 -7.43 7.60 -10.65
C ILE A 264 -6.45 7.88 -11.80
N ALA A 265 -5.68 6.88 -12.19
CA ALA A 265 -4.75 6.99 -13.32
C ALA A 265 -5.47 7.33 -14.63
N ALA A 266 -6.63 6.72 -14.89
CA ALA A 266 -7.43 7.02 -16.07
C ALA A 266 -7.91 8.49 -16.07
N SER A 267 -8.39 8.97 -14.95
CA SER A 267 -8.81 10.37 -14.79
C SER A 267 -7.65 11.34 -15.00
N ALA A 268 -6.48 11.04 -14.42
CA ALA A 268 -5.28 11.84 -14.57
C ALA A 268 -4.77 11.84 -16.03
N HIS A 269 -4.82 10.69 -16.69
CA HIS A 269 -4.44 10.57 -18.10
C HIS A 269 -5.35 11.41 -18.97
N LYS A 270 -6.65 11.33 -18.78
CA LYS A 270 -7.64 12.13 -19.50
C LYS A 270 -7.39 13.62 -19.37
N MET A 271 -7.21 14.11 -18.15
CA MET A 271 -6.90 15.52 -17.88
C MET A 271 -5.60 15.94 -18.57
N SER A 272 -4.55 15.12 -18.47
CA SER A 272 -3.26 15.42 -19.11
C SER A 272 -3.35 15.51 -20.61
N ASN A 273 -4.17 14.67 -21.25
CA ASN A 273 -4.43 14.76 -22.69
C ASN A 273 -5.07 16.09 -23.07
N ASP A 274 -6.09 16.49 -22.32
CA ASP A 274 -6.78 17.77 -22.55
C ASP A 274 -5.81 18.96 -22.41
N ILE A 275 -4.98 18.96 -21.37
CA ILE A 275 -3.98 20.03 -21.16
C ILE A 275 -2.99 20.07 -22.34
N ARG A 276 -2.52 18.93 -22.83
CA ARG A 276 -1.60 18.86 -23.97
C ARG A 276 -2.23 19.45 -25.24
N LEU A 277 -3.50 19.12 -25.52
CA LEU A 277 -4.23 19.67 -26.65
C LEU A 277 -4.48 21.17 -26.50
N LEU A 278 -4.87 21.62 -25.30
CA LEU A 278 -5.11 23.02 -25.00
C LEU A 278 -3.82 23.86 -25.09
N GLN A 279 -2.70 23.31 -24.68
CA GLN A 279 -1.39 23.96 -24.80
C GLN A 279 -0.98 24.10 -26.28
N HIS A 280 -1.29 23.10 -27.11
CA HIS A 280 -1.11 23.21 -28.57
C HIS A 280 -1.93 24.39 -29.13
N LEU A 281 -3.16 24.57 -28.66
CA LEU A 281 -4.02 25.67 -29.06
C LEU A 281 -3.66 27.00 -28.38
N LYS A 282 -2.67 27.00 -27.48
CA LYS A 282 -2.21 28.19 -26.72
C LYS A 282 -3.29 28.76 -25.79
N GLU A 283 -4.24 27.94 -25.37
CA GLU A 283 -5.28 28.35 -24.43
C GLU A 283 -4.86 28.17 -22.98
N VAL A 284 -4.07 27.13 -22.69
CA VAL A 284 -3.54 26.79 -21.37
C VAL A 284 -2.07 26.45 -21.52
N GLU A 285 -1.27 26.83 -20.55
CA GLU A 285 0.16 26.51 -20.52
C GLU A 285 0.55 26.04 -19.14
N GLU A 286 1.36 24.99 -19.09
CA GLU A 286 1.96 24.53 -17.83
C GLU A 286 2.91 25.60 -17.31
N PRO A 287 3.04 25.76 -15.96
CA PRO A 287 4.05 26.64 -15.39
C PRO A 287 5.45 26.28 -15.90
N PHE A 288 6.17 27.30 -16.36
CA PHE A 288 7.53 27.16 -16.87
C PHE A 288 8.50 27.79 -15.88
N GLU A 289 9.42 27.00 -15.32
CA GLU A 289 10.39 27.49 -14.37
C GLU A 289 11.46 28.36 -15.05
N LYS A 290 11.95 29.39 -14.34
CA LYS A 290 12.88 30.39 -14.85
C LYS A 290 14.13 29.79 -15.52
N ASN A 291 14.63 28.69 -14.99
CA ASN A 291 15.85 28.03 -15.51
C ASN A 291 15.55 26.76 -16.32
N GLN A 292 14.29 26.51 -16.63
CA GLN A 292 13.89 25.32 -17.38
C GLN A 292 14.22 25.47 -18.85
N ILE A 293 14.80 24.43 -19.46
CA ILE A 293 15.06 24.36 -20.89
C ILE A 293 13.91 23.60 -21.56
N GLY A 294 13.12 24.29 -22.37
CA GLY A 294 11.99 23.69 -23.10
C GLY A 294 12.41 22.86 -24.30
N SER A 295 13.46 23.29 -24.98
CA SER A 295 14.03 22.64 -26.16
C SER A 295 15.49 23.04 -26.30
N SER A 296 16.35 22.12 -26.71
CA SER A 296 17.76 22.40 -26.98
C SER A 296 17.95 23.18 -28.28
N ALA A 297 16.98 23.15 -29.20
CA ALA A 297 17.06 23.78 -30.51
C ALA A 297 16.24 25.07 -30.65
N MET A 298 15.14 25.20 -29.90
CA MET A 298 14.18 26.29 -30.02
C MET A 298 13.79 26.85 -28.66
N ALA A 299 14.42 27.95 -28.26
CA ALA A 299 14.26 28.56 -26.94
C ALA A 299 12.81 29.03 -26.63
N TYR A 300 12.03 29.31 -27.63
CA TYR A 300 10.62 29.74 -27.49
C TYR A 300 9.65 28.59 -27.27
N LYS A 301 10.07 27.36 -27.46
CA LYS A 301 9.21 26.17 -27.41
C LYS A 301 8.87 25.83 -25.97
N ARG A 302 7.56 25.69 -25.67
CA ARG A 302 7.02 25.30 -24.37
C ARG A 302 6.41 23.91 -24.48
N ASN A 303 7.09 22.89 -23.95
CA ASN A 303 6.59 21.52 -23.99
C ASN A 303 5.74 21.21 -22.76
N PRO A 304 4.59 20.53 -22.93
CA PRO A 304 3.78 20.07 -21.78
C PRO A 304 4.38 18.85 -21.11
N MET A 305 5.61 18.97 -20.60
CA MET A 305 6.40 17.84 -20.10
C MET A 305 5.79 17.16 -18.88
N ARG A 306 5.15 17.92 -17.99
CA ARG A 306 4.48 17.37 -16.81
C ARG A 306 3.27 16.53 -17.20
N SER A 307 2.44 17.05 -18.13
CA SER A 307 1.29 16.31 -18.64
C SER A 307 1.70 15.05 -19.41
N GLU A 308 2.79 15.10 -20.18
CA GLU A 308 3.34 13.95 -20.88
C GLU A 308 3.79 12.88 -19.86
N ARG A 309 4.45 13.28 -18.77
CA ARG A 309 4.87 12.38 -17.71
C ARG A 309 3.67 11.75 -17.00
N ILE A 310 2.65 12.55 -16.69
CA ILE A 310 1.42 12.04 -16.08
C ILE A 310 0.81 10.96 -16.97
N ALA A 311 0.63 11.23 -18.27
CA ALA A 311 0.07 10.26 -19.19
C ALA A 311 0.89 8.97 -19.25
N SER A 312 2.20 9.08 -19.28
CA SER A 312 3.12 7.94 -19.34
C SER A 312 3.03 7.06 -18.10
N LEU A 313 3.10 7.66 -16.91
CA LEU A 313 3.01 6.92 -15.65
C LEU A 313 1.60 6.36 -15.41
N ALA A 314 0.57 7.11 -15.78
CA ALA A 314 -0.82 6.65 -15.68
C ALA A 314 -1.06 5.37 -16.47
N ARG A 315 -0.53 5.28 -17.71
CA ARG A 315 -0.63 4.05 -18.51
C ARG A 315 -0.01 2.85 -17.80
N TYR A 316 1.14 3.04 -17.16
CA TYR A 316 1.80 1.99 -16.41
C TYR A 316 0.91 1.47 -15.28
N VAL A 317 0.31 2.36 -14.50
CA VAL A 317 -0.60 2.01 -13.42
C VAL A 317 -1.83 1.26 -13.93
N MET A 318 -2.42 1.70 -15.03
CA MET A 318 -3.60 1.06 -15.62
C MET A 318 -3.31 -0.36 -16.08
N VAL A 319 -2.18 -0.58 -16.72
CA VAL A 319 -1.74 -1.92 -17.16
C VAL A 319 -1.36 -2.79 -15.98
N ASP A 320 -0.68 -2.22 -14.99
CA ASP A 320 -0.27 -2.93 -13.78
C ASP A 320 -1.46 -3.53 -13.01
N ALA A 321 -2.64 -2.92 -13.08
CA ALA A 321 -3.84 -3.42 -12.43
C ALA A 321 -4.28 -4.80 -12.94
N LEU A 322 -3.83 -5.24 -14.10
CA LEU A 322 -4.06 -6.59 -14.60
C LEU A 322 -3.33 -7.65 -13.78
N ASN A 323 -2.20 -7.31 -13.19
CA ASN A 323 -1.42 -8.24 -12.38
C ASN A 323 -2.23 -8.80 -11.20
N PRO A 324 -2.79 -7.98 -10.29
CA PRO A 324 -3.61 -8.51 -9.20
C PRO A 324 -4.87 -9.24 -9.69
N ALA A 325 -5.49 -8.79 -10.77
CA ALA A 325 -6.67 -9.44 -11.33
C ALA A 325 -6.38 -10.88 -11.79
N ILE A 326 -5.29 -11.07 -12.52
CA ILE A 326 -4.87 -12.40 -13.00
C ILE A 326 -4.42 -13.26 -11.82
N THR A 327 -3.66 -12.69 -10.88
CA THR A 327 -3.24 -13.39 -9.67
C THR A 327 -4.45 -13.91 -8.88
N SER A 328 -5.47 -13.06 -8.69
CA SER A 328 -6.71 -13.45 -8.01
C SER A 328 -7.39 -14.64 -8.72
N ALA A 329 -7.43 -14.62 -10.05
CA ALA A 329 -8.07 -15.65 -10.84
C ALA A 329 -7.33 -17.00 -10.86
N THR A 330 -6.05 -16.99 -10.54
CA THR A 330 -5.18 -18.17 -10.58
C THR A 330 -4.83 -18.77 -9.23
N GLN A 331 -5.45 -18.28 -8.15
CA GLN A 331 -5.27 -18.88 -6.82
C GLN A 331 -5.97 -20.23 -6.72
N TRP A 332 -5.32 -21.18 -6.04
CA TRP A 332 -5.83 -22.55 -5.87
C TRP A 332 -6.17 -22.84 -4.42
N PHE A 333 -7.42 -23.21 -4.17
CA PHE A 333 -7.89 -23.67 -2.85
C PHE A 333 -7.45 -22.73 -1.72
N GLU A 334 -6.84 -23.26 -0.67
CA GLU A 334 -6.48 -22.52 0.54
C GLU A 334 -5.17 -21.75 0.43
N ARG A 335 -4.30 -22.13 -0.50
CA ARG A 335 -3.01 -21.46 -0.72
C ARG A 335 -2.32 -21.92 -2.00
N THR A 336 -1.80 -20.98 -2.76
CA THR A 336 -0.72 -21.17 -3.74
C THR A 336 0.27 -20.01 -3.62
N LEU A 337 1.54 -20.24 -3.95
CA LEU A 337 2.58 -19.21 -3.86
C LEU A 337 2.69 -18.36 -5.13
N ASP A 338 1.84 -18.58 -6.09
CA ASP A 338 1.82 -17.88 -7.38
C ASP A 338 1.72 -16.35 -7.24
N ASP A 339 1.11 -15.88 -6.16
CA ASP A 339 0.92 -14.47 -5.85
C ASP A 339 2.20 -13.73 -5.40
N SER A 340 3.09 -14.41 -4.68
CA SER A 340 4.12 -13.78 -3.86
C SER A 340 5.05 -12.85 -4.64
N ALA A 341 5.74 -13.35 -5.65
CA ALA A 341 6.68 -12.55 -6.43
C ALA A 341 5.96 -11.44 -7.22
N ASN A 342 4.80 -11.74 -7.78
CA ASN A 342 4.01 -10.76 -8.53
C ASN A 342 3.56 -9.61 -7.64
N LYS A 343 3.02 -9.90 -6.45
CA LYS A 343 2.56 -8.87 -5.50
C LYS A 343 3.68 -7.94 -5.06
N ARG A 344 4.88 -8.47 -4.83
CA ARG A 344 6.04 -7.69 -4.40
C ARG A 344 6.43 -6.61 -5.41
N LEU A 345 6.11 -6.82 -6.67
CA LEU A 345 6.35 -5.86 -7.75
C LEU A 345 5.11 -5.01 -8.01
N SER A 346 3.98 -5.66 -8.28
CA SER A 346 2.80 -5.00 -8.82
C SER A 346 2.14 -4.03 -7.84
N ILE A 347 2.04 -4.36 -6.57
CA ILE A 347 1.36 -3.50 -5.59
C ILE A 347 2.20 -2.24 -5.29
N PRO A 348 3.46 -2.34 -4.87
CA PRO A 348 4.28 -1.14 -4.63
C PRO A 348 4.42 -0.26 -5.87
N GLU A 349 4.61 -0.83 -7.03
CA GLU A 349 4.78 -0.06 -8.26
C GLU A 349 3.52 0.68 -8.67
N GLY A 350 2.34 0.11 -8.42
CA GLY A 350 1.07 0.77 -8.69
C GLY A 350 0.88 2.04 -7.86
N PHE A 351 1.22 1.98 -6.58
CA PHE A 351 1.14 3.13 -5.69
C PHE A 351 2.17 4.18 -6.02
#